data_805688b104d019cd9bbd544b3425370b
#
_entry.id   805688b104d019cd9bbd544b3425370b
#
_cell.length_a   1.000
_cell.length_b   1.000
_cell.length_c   1.000
_cell.angle_alpha   90.00
_cell.angle_beta   90.00
_cell.angle_gamma   90.00
#
_symmetry.space_group_name_H-M   'P 1'
#
loop_
_entity.id
_entity.type
_entity.pdbx_description
1 polymer ?
#
loop_
_entity_poly.entity_id
_entity_poly.type
_entity_poly.pdbx_seq_one_letter_code
_entity_poly.pdbx_strand_id
1 'polypeptide(L)'
;MFRNPIKKKIKTGETVYGTMLQEMTTPTAAQIFKRAGFDFFMIDCEHGPFDQGVVREILRVARLEKICPLVRIRNLDYSLVAGNLDAGAMGLMLPRVESVEDTKGLVQYMKYPPIGVRGLSSDAPHSDYIFGDLEEFISTQNEDTIAIAQIERKIAVENLEEILSTPGIDIALVGPEDLSLSYGVPGQTDHPEVVKAIERVIEISSKLCLLYTSPSPRDGLLSRMPSSA
;
A
#
# COMPACT_ATOMS: atom_id res chain seq x y z
N MET A 1 -9.18 10.89 -16.41
CA MET A 1 -8.17 10.18 -15.60
C MET A 1 -8.79 9.02 -14.82
N PHE A 2 -8.12 7.85 -14.79
CA PHE A 2 -8.59 6.70 -14.03
C PHE A 2 -8.40 6.93 -12.53
N ARG A 3 -9.52 6.99 -11.78
CA ARG A 3 -9.55 7.18 -10.32
C ARG A 3 -9.34 5.87 -9.59
N ASN A 4 -8.82 5.94 -8.37
CA ASN A 4 -8.55 4.75 -7.54
C ASN A 4 -9.86 4.07 -7.10
N PRO A 5 -10.20 2.88 -7.67
CA PRO A 5 -11.49 2.24 -7.40
C PRO A 5 -11.57 1.65 -5.99
N ILE A 6 -10.44 1.21 -5.43
CA ILE A 6 -10.45 0.57 -4.11
C ILE A 6 -10.54 1.62 -2.99
N LYS A 7 -9.94 2.80 -3.15
CA LYS A 7 -10.02 3.84 -2.11
C LYS A 7 -11.46 4.30 -1.86
N LYS A 8 -12.29 4.34 -2.92
CA LYS A 8 -13.72 4.62 -2.79
C LYS A 8 -14.44 3.49 -2.04
N LYS A 9 -14.24 2.23 -2.44
CA LYS A 9 -14.84 1.06 -1.80
C LYS A 9 -14.48 0.98 -0.32
N ILE A 10 -13.22 1.20 0.00
CA ILE A 10 -12.71 1.23 1.36
C ILE A 10 -13.46 2.26 2.22
N LYS A 11 -13.61 3.50 1.72
CA LYS A 11 -14.33 4.57 2.43
C LYS A 11 -15.82 4.23 2.68
N THR A 12 -16.43 3.38 1.86
CA THR A 12 -17.83 2.94 2.00
C THR A 12 -17.99 1.63 2.78
N GLY A 13 -16.90 1.08 3.32
CA GLY A 13 -16.93 -0.16 4.11
C GLY A 13 -17.04 -1.44 3.28
N GLU A 14 -16.83 -1.35 1.97
CA GLU A 14 -16.86 -2.51 1.08
C GLU A 14 -15.56 -3.31 1.18
N THR A 15 -15.66 -4.63 1.10
CA THR A 15 -14.49 -5.52 1.01
C THR A 15 -13.88 -5.44 -0.38
N VAL A 16 -12.56 -5.38 -0.44
CA VAL A 16 -11.77 -5.46 -1.68
C VAL A 16 -10.86 -6.68 -1.67
N TYR A 17 -10.73 -7.33 -2.83
CA TYR A 17 -9.93 -8.53 -2.98
C TYR A 17 -8.73 -8.27 -3.89
N GLY A 18 -7.57 -8.71 -3.46
CA GLY A 18 -6.34 -8.56 -4.23
C GLY A 18 -5.36 -9.70 -4.03
N THR A 19 -4.23 -9.62 -4.75
CA THR A 19 -3.16 -10.61 -4.67
C THR A 19 -1.79 -9.94 -4.77
N MET A 20 -0.75 -10.65 -4.28
CA MET A 20 0.65 -10.26 -4.49
C MET A 20 1.14 -10.80 -5.83
N LEU A 21 1.89 -9.98 -6.55
CA LEU A 21 2.62 -10.36 -7.76
C LEU A 21 4.11 -10.43 -7.42
N GLN A 22 4.65 -11.64 -7.30
CA GLN A 22 6.00 -11.89 -6.82
C GLN A 22 6.97 -12.42 -7.90
N GLU A 23 6.49 -13.14 -8.90
CA GLU A 23 7.35 -13.85 -9.86
C GLU A 23 7.10 -13.46 -11.32
N MET A 24 5.83 -13.23 -11.71
CA MET A 24 5.50 -12.95 -13.10
C MET A 24 5.89 -11.53 -13.51
N THR A 25 6.91 -11.39 -14.32
CA THR A 25 7.40 -10.09 -14.81
C THR A 25 6.69 -9.61 -16.10
N THR A 26 5.67 -10.31 -16.55
CA THR A 26 4.90 -9.94 -17.75
C THR A 26 3.74 -8.99 -17.42
N PRO A 27 3.54 -7.92 -18.22
CA PRO A 27 2.38 -7.04 -18.09
C PRO A 27 1.02 -7.74 -18.21
N THR A 28 0.97 -8.90 -18.87
CA THR A 28 -0.22 -9.76 -18.96
C THR A 28 -0.78 -10.17 -17.59
N ALA A 29 0.04 -10.17 -16.55
CA ALA A 29 -0.40 -10.44 -15.19
C ALA A 29 -1.57 -9.54 -14.77
N ALA A 30 -1.53 -8.24 -15.12
CA ALA A 30 -2.62 -7.31 -14.81
C ALA A 30 -3.95 -7.70 -15.49
N GLN A 31 -3.88 -8.20 -16.74
CA GLN A 31 -5.06 -8.70 -17.46
C GLN A 31 -5.63 -9.95 -16.82
N ILE A 32 -4.76 -10.89 -16.43
CA ILE A 32 -5.17 -12.13 -15.77
C ILE A 32 -5.88 -11.81 -14.46
N PHE A 33 -5.29 -10.94 -13.62
CA PHE A 33 -5.89 -10.57 -12.33
C PHE A 33 -7.22 -9.85 -12.51
N LYS A 34 -7.33 -8.95 -13.49
CA LYS A 34 -8.62 -8.30 -13.81
C LYS A 34 -9.68 -9.31 -14.22
N ARG A 35 -9.35 -10.26 -15.09
CA ARG A 35 -10.29 -11.32 -15.54
C ARG A 35 -10.65 -12.30 -14.43
N ALA A 36 -9.74 -12.51 -13.47
CA ALA A 36 -9.99 -13.32 -12.28
C ALA A 36 -10.89 -12.61 -11.25
N GLY A 37 -11.24 -11.34 -11.46
CA GLY A 37 -12.15 -10.59 -10.60
C GLY A 37 -11.47 -9.87 -9.42
N PHE A 38 -10.14 -9.75 -9.41
CA PHE A 38 -9.46 -8.97 -8.39
C PHE A 38 -9.72 -7.47 -8.56
N ASP A 39 -9.87 -6.78 -7.42
CA ASP A 39 -9.99 -5.31 -7.36
C ASP A 39 -8.63 -4.63 -7.49
N PHE A 40 -7.60 -5.26 -6.92
CA PHE A 40 -6.21 -4.78 -6.95
C PHE A 40 -5.20 -5.91 -7.01
N PHE A 41 -3.97 -5.56 -7.31
CA PHE A 41 -2.81 -6.41 -7.06
C PHE A 41 -1.64 -5.56 -6.59
N MET A 42 -0.69 -6.18 -5.91
CA MET A 42 0.50 -5.50 -5.39
C MET A 42 1.75 -6.12 -5.99
N ILE A 43 2.54 -5.32 -6.70
CA ILE A 43 3.85 -5.71 -7.21
C ILE A 43 4.83 -5.71 -6.06
N ASP A 44 5.48 -6.83 -5.83
CA ASP A 44 6.46 -6.99 -4.76
C ASP A 44 7.87 -6.66 -5.23
N CYS A 45 8.28 -5.40 -5.10
CA CYS A 45 9.65 -5.02 -5.45
C CYS A 45 10.68 -5.28 -4.33
N GLU A 46 10.24 -5.67 -3.13
CA GLU A 46 11.15 -6.00 -2.04
C GLU A 46 11.80 -7.38 -2.27
N HIS A 47 10.98 -8.40 -2.52
CA HIS A 47 11.46 -9.78 -2.67
C HIS A 47 11.34 -10.32 -4.09
N GLY A 48 10.57 -9.66 -4.96
CA GLY A 48 10.39 -10.06 -6.35
C GLY A 48 11.47 -9.54 -7.30
N PRO A 49 11.59 -10.15 -8.50
CA PRO A 49 12.62 -9.84 -9.50
C PRO A 49 12.32 -8.59 -10.35
N PHE A 50 11.62 -7.60 -9.80
CA PHE A 50 11.12 -6.46 -10.56
C PHE A 50 12.12 -5.30 -10.60
N ASP A 51 12.59 -4.94 -11.78
CA ASP A 51 13.21 -3.65 -12.03
C ASP A 51 12.18 -2.57 -12.38
N GLN A 52 12.60 -1.31 -12.39
CA GLN A 52 11.70 -0.17 -12.65
C GLN A 52 11.08 -0.20 -14.05
N GLY A 53 11.77 -0.76 -15.05
CA GLY A 53 11.24 -0.89 -16.40
C GLY A 53 10.08 -1.88 -16.45
N VAL A 54 10.25 -3.05 -15.86
CA VAL A 54 9.22 -4.09 -15.75
C VAL A 54 8.01 -3.58 -14.97
N VAL A 55 8.25 -2.94 -13.81
CA VAL A 55 7.18 -2.34 -13.00
C VAL A 55 6.36 -1.36 -13.83
N ARG A 56 7.03 -0.45 -14.55
CA ARG A 56 6.38 0.57 -15.39
C ARG A 56 5.45 -0.04 -16.44
N GLU A 57 5.89 -1.10 -17.12
CA GLU A 57 5.06 -1.76 -18.14
C GLU A 57 3.85 -2.47 -17.52
N ILE A 58 4.01 -3.13 -16.37
CA ILE A 58 2.89 -3.75 -15.65
C ILE A 58 1.87 -2.69 -15.19
N LEU A 59 2.34 -1.57 -14.64
CA LEU A 59 1.48 -0.47 -14.17
C LEU A 59 0.69 0.16 -15.33
N ARG A 60 1.31 0.34 -16.49
CA ARG A 60 0.63 0.86 -17.70
C ARG A 60 -0.52 -0.04 -18.13
N VAL A 61 -0.29 -1.36 -18.20
CA VAL A 61 -1.36 -2.30 -18.56
C VAL A 61 -2.43 -2.36 -17.49
N ALA A 62 -2.08 -2.32 -16.21
CA ALA A 62 -3.04 -2.27 -15.11
C ALA A 62 -4.01 -1.08 -15.22
N ARG A 63 -3.50 0.10 -15.57
CA ARG A 63 -4.33 1.29 -15.80
C ARG A 63 -5.28 1.14 -16.98
N LEU A 64 -4.82 0.57 -18.09
CA LEU A 64 -5.66 0.28 -19.27
C LEU A 64 -6.78 -0.72 -18.94
N GLU A 65 -6.47 -1.75 -18.17
CA GLU A 65 -7.45 -2.76 -17.71
C GLU A 65 -8.34 -2.27 -16.56
N LYS A 66 -8.07 -1.08 -16.01
CA LYS A 66 -8.81 -0.50 -14.87
C LYS A 66 -8.83 -1.43 -13.64
N ILE A 67 -7.69 -2.01 -13.31
CA ILE A 67 -7.44 -2.69 -12.05
C ILE A 67 -6.47 -1.83 -11.24
N CYS A 68 -6.66 -1.74 -9.91
CA CYS A 68 -5.82 -0.90 -9.06
C CYS A 68 -4.44 -1.55 -8.84
N PRO A 69 -3.33 -0.98 -9.34
CA PRO A 69 -2.01 -1.47 -9.07
C PRO A 69 -1.41 -0.79 -7.83
N LEU A 70 -0.96 -1.59 -6.88
CA LEU A 70 -0.15 -1.17 -5.74
C LEU A 70 1.29 -1.67 -5.92
N VAL A 71 2.25 -1.03 -5.24
CA VAL A 71 3.66 -1.46 -5.26
C VAL A 71 4.20 -1.50 -3.84
N ARG A 72 4.78 -2.65 -3.45
CA ARG A 72 5.65 -2.72 -2.28
C ARG A 72 7.05 -2.26 -2.73
N ILE A 73 7.48 -1.11 -2.24
CA ILE A 73 8.80 -0.55 -2.56
C ILE A 73 9.89 -1.23 -1.75
N ARG A 74 11.14 -1.17 -2.22
CA ARG A 74 12.29 -1.82 -1.53
C ARG A 74 12.71 -1.08 -0.28
N ASN A 75 12.66 0.24 -0.32
CA ASN A 75 13.05 1.14 0.76
C ASN A 75 12.43 2.52 0.55
N LEU A 76 12.54 3.37 1.55
CA LEU A 76 12.09 4.75 1.47
C LEU A 76 13.13 5.61 0.73
N ASP A 77 12.98 5.70 -0.58
CA ASP A 77 13.77 6.55 -1.46
C ASP A 77 12.83 7.40 -2.33
N TYR A 78 13.12 8.71 -2.44
CA TYR A 78 12.26 9.63 -3.18
C TYR A 78 12.07 9.20 -4.64
N SER A 79 13.13 8.75 -5.31
CA SER A 79 13.07 8.37 -6.71
C SER A 79 12.22 7.10 -6.94
N LEU A 80 12.27 6.15 -6.00
CA LEU A 80 11.40 4.97 -6.02
C LEU A 80 9.95 5.34 -5.76
N VAL A 81 9.68 6.20 -4.79
CA VAL A 81 8.32 6.63 -4.46
C VAL A 81 7.70 7.42 -5.62
N ALA A 82 8.34 8.51 -6.04
CA ALA A 82 7.85 9.36 -7.12
C ALA A 82 7.76 8.58 -8.44
N GLY A 83 8.82 7.83 -8.79
CA GLY A 83 8.90 7.09 -10.05
C GLY A 83 7.81 6.01 -10.21
N ASN A 84 7.46 5.29 -9.14
CA ASN A 84 6.36 4.31 -9.18
C ASN A 84 4.99 5.00 -9.32
N LEU A 85 4.78 6.11 -8.61
CA LEU A 85 3.54 6.87 -8.73
C LEU A 85 3.38 7.49 -10.12
N ASP A 86 4.44 8.07 -10.70
CA ASP A 86 4.42 8.64 -12.06
C ASP A 86 4.20 7.55 -13.12
N ALA A 87 4.72 6.35 -12.88
CA ALA A 87 4.45 5.18 -13.73
C ALA A 87 3.00 4.66 -13.64
N GLY A 88 2.22 5.11 -12.66
CA GLY A 88 0.81 4.80 -12.55
C GLY A 88 0.38 3.94 -11.37
N ALA A 89 1.26 3.69 -10.39
CA ALA A 89 0.86 3.07 -9.14
C ALA A 89 -0.20 3.90 -8.42
N MET A 90 -1.20 3.26 -7.85
CA MET A 90 -2.29 3.89 -7.11
C MET A 90 -2.11 3.82 -5.60
N GLY A 91 -1.03 3.23 -5.15
CA GLY A 91 -0.62 3.21 -3.76
C GLY A 91 0.72 2.51 -3.59
N LEU A 92 1.38 2.81 -2.48
CA LEU A 92 2.67 2.26 -2.15
C LEU A 92 2.66 1.66 -0.74
N MET A 93 3.31 0.54 -0.60
CA MET A 93 3.59 -0.08 0.68
C MET A 93 5.06 0.09 1.03
N LEU A 94 5.33 0.68 2.17
CA LEU A 94 6.65 0.73 2.76
C LEU A 94 6.84 -0.46 3.68
N PRO A 95 7.73 -1.39 3.37
CA PRO A 95 8.09 -2.49 4.26
C PRO A 95 8.97 -2.00 5.40
N ARG A 96 9.09 -2.81 6.45
CA ARG A 96 10.04 -2.61 7.55
C ARG A 96 9.95 -1.24 8.22
N VAL A 97 8.74 -0.71 8.35
CA VAL A 97 8.51 0.53 9.10
C VAL A 97 8.92 0.33 10.55
N GLU A 98 9.68 1.25 11.11
CA GLU A 98 10.17 1.20 12.49
C GLU A 98 9.86 2.47 13.29
N SER A 99 9.63 3.58 12.60
CA SER A 99 9.47 4.90 13.22
C SER A 99 8.37 5.74 12.56
N VAL A 100 7.98 6.81 13.23
CA VAL A 100 7.08 7.83 12.66
C VAL A 100 7.76 8.61 11.52
N GLU A 101 9.07 8.70 11.51
CA GLU A 101 9.84 9.33 10.44
C GLU A 101 9.70 8.56 9.13
N ASP A 102 9.62 7.22 9.17
CA ASP A 102 9.40 6.38 7.99
C ASP A 102 8.04 6.67 7.36
N THR A 103 6.99 6.72 8.17
CA THR A 103 5.64 7.00 7.67
C THR A 103 5.46 8.44 7.22
N LYS A 104 6.03 9.42 7.94
CA LYS A 104 6.07 10.82 7.49
C LYS A 104 6.81 10.98 6.17
N GLY A 105 7.97 10.33 6.04
CA GLY A 105 8.76 10.33 4.81
C GLY A 105 7.99 9.73 3.64
N LEU A 106 7.31 8.59 3.84
CA LEU A 106 6.46 7.99 2.82
C LEU A 106 5.38 8.97 2.34
N VAL A 107 4.62 9.55 3.25
CA VAL A 107 3.55 10.50 2.91
C VAL A 107 4.12 11.73 2.21
N GLN A 108 5.23 12.29 2.71
CA GLN A 108 5.88 13.46 2.09
C GLN A 108 6.29 13.19 0.63
N TYR A 109 6.86 12.03 0.35
CA TYR A 109 7.31 11.68 -1.00
C TYR A 109 6.15 11.29 -1.94
N MET A 110 5.05 10.78 -1.39
CA MET A 110 3.87 10.40 -2.17
C MET A 110 2.99 11.58 -2.57
N LYS A 111 2.91 12.60 -1.73
CA LYS A 111 1.91 13.68 -1.86
C LYS A 111 2.53 14.95 -2.46
N TYR A 112 1.73 15.63 -3.28
CA TYR A 112 2.06 16.96 -3.77
C TYR A 112 1.89 18.03 -2.69
N PRO A 113 2.56 19.19 -2.82
CA PRO A 113 2.29 20.33 -1.97
C PRO A 113 0.79 20.70 -1.90
N PRO A 114 0.27 21.18 -0.77
CA PRO A 114 0.98 21.52 0.47
C PRO A 114 1.17 20.35 1.43
N ILE A 115 0.69 19.14 1.10
CA ILE A 115 0.72 17.96 1.98
C ILE A 115 2.12 17.32 2.01
N GLY A 116 2.78 17.27 0.85
CA GLY A 116 4.09 16.66 0.70
C GLY A 116 5.01 17.48 -0.21
N VAL A 117 6.05 16.81 -0.73
CA VAL A 117 7.12 17.43 -1.54
C VAL A 117 7.31 16.75 -2.91
N ARG A 118 6.35 15.91 -3.33
CA ARG A 118 6.45 15.24 -4.63
C ARG A 118 6.57 16.24 -5.76
N GLY A 119 7.54 16.02 -6.66
CA GLY A 119 7.71 16.80 -7.87
C GLY A 119 6.58 16.54 -8.87
N LEU A 120 6.19 17.56 -9.60
CA LEU A 120 5.08 17.49 -10.54
C LEU A 120 5.54 16.98 -11.91
N SER A 121 4.86 15.94 -12.41
CA SER A 121 4.86 15.49 -13.78
C SER A 121 3.41 15.27 -14.19
N SER A 122 2.87 16.04 -15.12
CA SER A 122 1.45 15.99 -15.50
C SER A 122 1.19 15.18 -16.77
N ASP A 123 2.22 14.80 -17.51
CA ASP A 123 2.16 14.13 -18.81
C ASP A 123 2.72 12.69 -18.76
N ALA A 124 2.34 11.96 -17.74
CA ALA A 124 2.82 10.62 -17.45
C ALA A 124 1.66 9.62 -17.30
N PRO A 125 1.93 8.32 -17.18
CA PRO A 125 0.89 7.29 -17.07
C PRO A 125 -0.14 7.53 -15.95
N HIS A 126 0.26 8.10 -14.82
CA HIS A 126 -0.65 8.36 -13.70
C HIS A 126 -1.75 9.40 -14.02
N SER A 127 -1.53 10.28 -15.00
CA SER A 127 -2.53 11.22 -15.51
C SER A 127 -3.33 10.68 -16.71
N ASP A 128 -3.05 9.45 -17.18
CA ASP A 128 -3.51 8.89 -18.46
C ASP A 128 -3.17 9.81 -19.66
N TYR A 129 -2.10 10.60 -19.53
CA TYR A 129 -1.69 11.62 -20.52
C TYR A 129 -2.78 12.65 -20.85
N ILE A 130 -3.70 12.89 -19.92
CA ILE A 130 -4.78 13.84 -20.07
C ILE A 130 -4.39 15.15 -19.40
N PHE A 131 -4.31 16.22 -20.20
CA PHE A 131 -4.10 17.57 -19.70
C PHE A 131 -5.43 18.16 -19.26
N GLY A 132 -5.45 18.68 -18.03
CA GLY A 132 -6.63 19.30 -17.45
C GLY A 132 -6.23 20.40 -16.47
N ASP A 133 -7.14 20.77 -15.58
CA ASP A 133 -6.83 21.69 -14.51
C ASP A 133 -5.81 21.08 -13.54
N LEU A 134 -4.72 21.82 -13.30
CA LEU A 134 -3.59 21.34 -12.51
C LEU A 134 -3.91 21.27 -11.01
N GLU A 135 -4.73 22.17 -10.50
CA GLU A 135 -5.13 22.16 -9.09
C GLU A 135 -6.06 20.97 -8.82
N GLU A 136 -7.00 20.71 -9.72
CA GLU A 136 -7.85 19.52 -9.65
C GLU A 136 -7.03 18.23 -9.76
N PHE A 137 -6.04 18.19 -10.65
CA PHE A 137 -5.13 17.05 -10.78
C PHE A 137 -4.36 16.78 -9.47
N ILE A 138 -3.71 17.80 -8.90
CA ILE A 138 -2.95 17.70 -7.66
C ILE A 138 -3.84 17.23 -6.50
N SER A 139 -5.01 17.87 -6.33
CA SER A 139 -5.97 17.49 -5.30
C SER A 139 -6.42 16.04 -5.44
N THR A 140 -6.75 15.63 -6.65
CA THR A 140 -7.16 14.26 -6.98
C THR A 140 -6.06 13.25 -6.68
N GLN A 141 -4.81 13.52 -7.10
CA GLN A 141 -3.69 12.61 -6.84
C GLN A 141 -3.40 12.49 -5.34
N ASN A 142 -3.47 13.60 -4.60
CA ASN A 142 -3.30 13.59 -3.15
C ASN A 142 -4.40 12.77 -2.45
N GLU A 143 -5.63 12.82 -2.96
CA GLU A 143 -6.74 12.06 -2.41
C GLU A 143 -6.67 10.57 -2.79
N ASP A 144 -6.39 10.24 -4.05
CA ASP A 144 -6.54 8.89 -4.62
C ASP A 144 -5.38 7.94 -4.27
N THR A 145 -4.18 8.45 -3.99
CA THR A 145 -3.05 7.57 -3.65
C THR A 145 -3.17 6.99 -2.24
N ILE A 146 -2.89 5.68 -2.11
CA ILE A 146 -2.96 4.91 -0.87
C ILE A 146 -1.54 4.72 -0.30
N ALA A 147 -1.34 5.13 0.96
CA ALA A 147 -0.11 4.87 1.70
C ALA A 147 -0.32 3.72 2.69
N ILE A 148 0.53 2.71 2.61
CA ILE A 148 0.45 1.48 3.40
C ILE A 148 1.73 1.35 4.23
N ALA A 149 1.58 1.26 5.56
CA ALA A 149 2.68 0.95 6.47
C ALA A 149 2.68 -0.55 6.77
N GLN A 150 3.78 -1.25 6.47
CA GLN A 150 3.93 -2.66 6.83
C GLN A 150 4.55 -2.79 8.21
N ILE A 151 3.79 -3.36 9.13
CA ILE A 151 4.16 -3.57 10.54
C ILE A 151 4.62 -5.02 10.70
N GLU A 152 5.94 -5.20 10.78
CA GLU A 152 6.58 -6.53 10.77
C GLU A 152 7.84 -6.59 11.66
N ARG A 153 8.06 -5.55 12.46
CA ARG A 153 9.17 -5.45 13.39
C ARG A 153 8.66 -5.16 14.79
N LYS A 154 9.30 -5.79 15.80
CA LYS A 154 8.94 -5.56 17.20
C LYS A 154 8.99 -4.08 17.58
N ILE A 155 9.99 -3.35 17.11
CA ILE A 155 10.12 -1.90 17.35
C ILE A 155 8.96 -1.10 16.76
N ALA A 156 8.41 -1.54 15.62
CA ALA A 156 7.22 -0.91 15.05
C ALA A 156 5.99 -1.10 15.94
N VAL A 157 5.86 -2.27 16.57
CA VAL A 157 4.77 -2.54 17.52
C VAL A 157 4.93 -1.71 18.79
N GLU A 158 6.15 -1.46 19.24
CA GLU A 158 6.44 -0.59 20.38
C GLU A 158 6.07 0.87 20.10
N ASN A 159 6.32 1.37 18.88
CA ASN A 159 6.05 2.74 18.42
C ASN A 159 4.72 2.87 17.66
N LEU A 160 3.82 1.90 17.74
CA LEU A 160 2.69 1.72 16.84
C LEU A 160 1.73 2.91 16.77
N GLU A 161 1.39 3.51 17.91
CA GLU A 161 0.46 4.64 17.98
C GLU A 161 1.02 5.86 17.23
N GLU A 162 2.30 6.17 17.41
CA GLU A 162 2.95 7.28 16.72
C GLU A 162 3.02 7.03 15.21
N ILE A 163 3.42 5.81 14.80
CA ILE A 163 3.53 5.39 13.41
C ILE A 163 2.17 5.52 12.71
N LEU A 164 1.12 4.92 13.26
CA LEU A 164 -0.18 4.86 12.63
C LEU A 164 -0.99 6.16 12.76
N SER A 165 -0.65 7.05 13.69
CA SER A 165 -1.25 8.39 13.78
C SER A 165 -0.71 9.37 12.75
N THR A 166 0.26 8.97 11.92
CA THR A 166 0.80 9.84 10.85
C THR A 166 -0.31 10.19 9.85
N PRO A 167 -0.64 11.50 9.69
CA PRO A 167 -1.66 11.90 8.72
C PRO A 167 -1.29 11.48 7.30
N GLY A 168 -2.21 10.83 6.60
CA GLY A 168 -1.99 10.38 5.23
C GLY A 168 -1.61 8.90 5.09
N ILE A 169 -1.39 8.18 6.19
CA ILE A 169 -1.39 6.71 6.19
C ILE A 169 -2.84 6.22 6.09
N ASP A 170 -3.10 5.30 5.18
CA ASP A 170 -4.43 4.76 4.91
C ASP A 170 -4.61 3.33 5.46
N ILE A 171 -3.55 2.53 5.45
CA ILE A 171 -3.60 1.10 5.76
C ILE A 171 -2.40 0.68 6.62
N ALA A 172 -2.66 -0.11 7.66
CA ALA A 172 -1.64 -0.90 8.36
C ALA A 172 -1.70 -2.36 7.85
N LEU A 173 -0.60 -2.87 7.30
CA LEU A 173 -0.48 -4.26 6.88
C LEU A 173 0.49 -4.98 7.82
N VAL A 174 0.07 -6.14 8.36
CA VAL A 174 0.94 -6.95 9.21
C VAL A 174 1.71 -7.96 8.37
N GLY A 175 3.03 -8.05 8.57
CA GLY A 175 3.89 -9.12 8.05
C GLY A 175 4.16 -10.17 9.14
N PRO A 176 3.32 -11.21 9.30
CA PRO A 176 3.41 -12.10 10.45
C PRO A 176 4.68 -12.96 10.47
N GLU A 177 5.23 -13.30 9.31
CA GLU A 177 6.47 -14.10 9.21
C GLU A 177 7.67 -13.30 9.71
N ASP A 178 7.88 -12.09 9.18
CA ASP A 178 8.95 -11.18 9.62
C ASP A 178 8.74 -10.72 11.06
N LEU A 179 7.49 -10.54 11.47
CA LEU A 179 7.15 -10.23 12.85
C LEU A 179 7.60 -11.36 13.78
N SER A 180 7.33 -12.63 13.43
CA SER A 180 7.78 -13.79 14.19
C SER A 180 9.30 -13.85 14.28
N LEU A 181 9.99 -13.57 13.19
CA LEU A 181 11.45 -13.48 13.16
C LEU A 181 11.95 -12.37 14.09
N SER A 182 11.31 -11.21 14.08
CA SER A 182 11.66 -10.06 14.92
C SER A 182 11.44 -10.31 16.42
N TYR A 183 10.51 -11.20 16.78
CA TYR A 183 10.28 -11.65 18.14
C TYR A 183 11.19 -12.84 18.55
N GLY A 184 12.08 -13.32 17.67
CA GLY A 184 12.98 -14.43 17.93
C GLY A 184 12.34 -15.82 17.88
N VAL A 185 11.18 -15.94 17.25
CA VAL A 185 10.40 -17.18 17.08
C VAL A 185 10.08 -17.44 15.60
N PRO A 186 11.10 -17.58 14.72
CA PRO A 186 10.94 -17.59 13.28
C PRO A 186 9.94 -18.65 12.80
N GLY A 187 8.97 -18.23 11.96
CA GLY A 187 7.94 -19.07 11.39
C GLY A 187 6.79 -19.44 12.35
N GLN A 188 6.88 -19.11 13.64
CA GLN A 188 5.82 -19.36 14.62
C GLN A 188 4.83 -18.18 14.66
N THR A 189 4.05 -18.01 13.61
CA THR A 189 3.10 -16.90 13.50
C THR A 189 1.94 -16.97 14.49
N ASP A 190 1.71 -18.14 15.08
CA ASP A 190 0.74 -18.42 16.15
C ASP A 190 1.32 -18.32 17.57
N HIS A 191 2.62 -17.97 17.69
CA HIS A 191 3.25 -17.75 19.00
C HIS A 191 2.52 -16.62 19.77
N PRO A 192 2.26 -16.78 21.08
CA PRO A 192 1.47 -15.82 21.86
C PRO A 192 1.95 -14.36 21.77
N GLU A 193 3.26 -14.11 21.71
CA GLU A 193 3.83 -12.76 21.55
C GLU A 193 3.48 -12.15 20.17
N VAL A 194 3.50 -12.98 19.11
CA VAL A 194 3.18 -12.55 17.75
C VAL A 194 1.69 -12.25 17.64
N VAL A 195 0.85 -13.17 18.13
CA VAL A 195 -0.61 -12.97 18.15
C VAL A 195 -0.99 -11.71 18.90
N LYS A 196 -0.42 -11.49 20.10
CA LYS A 196 -0.64 -10.27 20.88
C LYS A 196 -0.22 -9.00 20.15
N ALA A 197 0.90 -9.05 19.40
CA ALA A 197 1.34 -7.92 18.58
C ALA A 197 0.35 -7.64 17.43
N ILE A 198 -0.15 -8.67 16.76
CA ILE A 198 -1.17 -8.55 15.71
C ILE A 198 -2.46 -7.96 16.27
N GLU A 199 -2.94 -8.46 17.41
CA GLU A 199 -4.13 -7.93 18.09
C GLU A 199 -3.96 -6.44 18.43
N ARG A 200 -2.77 -6.03 18.86
CA ARG A 200 -2.49 -4.62 19.13
C ARG A 200 -2.55 -3.77 17.84
N VAL A 201 -2.04 -4.27 16.71
CA VAL A 201 -2.16 -3.56 15.43
C VAL A 201 -3.62 -3.39 15.05
N ILE A 202 -4.45 -4.43 15.20
CA ILE A 202 -5.88 -4.39 14.93
C ILE A 202 -6.57 -3.33 15.82
N GLU A 203 -6.30 -3.37 17.12
CA GLU A 203 -6.91 -2.45 18.09
C GLU A 203 -6.59 -0.99 17.76
N ILE A 204 -5.30 -0.66 17.55
CA ILE A 204 -4.87 0.71 17.26
C ILE A 204 -5.39 1.18 15.91
N SER A 205 -5.30 0.34 14.87
CA SER A 205 -5.85 0.66 13.55
C SER A 205 -7.34 0.95 13.62
N SER A 206 -8.10 0.16 14.37
CA SER A 206 -9.53 0.36 14.57
C SER A 206 -9.84 1.70 15.26
N LYS A 207 -9.08 2.05 16.31
CA LYS A 207 -9.22 3.34 17.00
C LYS A 207 -8.94 4.53 16.10
N LEU A 208 -8.00 4.39 15.17
CA LEU A 208 -7.59 5.43 14.24
C LEU A 208 -8.40 5.42 12.92
N CYS A 209 -9.41 4.56 12.81
CA CYS A 209 -10.22 4.37 11.60
C CYS A 209 -9.37 4.01 10.37
N LEU A 210 -8.23 3.36 10.57
CA LEU A 210 -7.40 2.83 9.50
C LEU A 210 -7.88 1.44 9.10
N LEU A 211 -7.67 1.10 7.84
CA LEU A 211 -7.76 -0.29 7.43
C LEU A 211 -6.57 -1.08 7.97
N TYR A 212 -6.82 -2.33 8.26
CA TYR A 212 -5.77 -3.28 8.57
C TYR A 212 -5.97 -4.57 7.78
N THR A 213 -4.88 -5.23 7.43
CA THR A 213 -4.91 -6.49 6.69
C THR A 213 -3.71 -7.37 7.06
N SER A 214 -3.89 -8.67 6.89
CA SER A 214 -2.82 -9.64 6.95
C SER A 214 -2.82 -10.46 5.66
N PRO A 215 -1.66 -10.91 5.17
CA PRO A 215 -1.55 -11.66 3.92
C PRO A 215 -2.11 -13.08 3.98
N SER A 216 -2.49 -13.62 5.15
CA SER A 216 -2.93 -15.00 5.25
C SER A 216 -4.42 -15.18 5.01
N PRO A 217 -4.84 -16.02 4.03
CA PRO A 217 -6.24 -16.39 3.84
C PRO A 217 -6.83 -17.23 4.98
N ARG A 218 -5.98 -17.71 5.91
CA ARG A 218 -6.41 -18.45 7.12
C ARG A 218 -6.74 -17.54 8.28
N ASP A 219 -6.36 -16.28 8.22
CA ASP A 219 -6.59 -15.27 9.27
C ASP A 219 -7.99 -14.66 9.13
N GLY A 220 -9.02 -15.50 9.03
CA GLY A 220 -10.44 -15.10 8.93
C GLY A 220 -10.94 -14.21 10.07
N LEU A 221 -10.09 -13.88 11.05
CA LEU A 221 -10.34 -12.92 12.11
C LEU A 221 -9.84 -11.50 11.76
N LEU A 222 -9.00 -11.35 10.73
CA LEU A 222 -8.26 -10.10 10.47
C LEU A 222 -8.84 -9.24 9.35
N SER A 223 -9.88 -9.70 8.65
CA SER A 223 -10.44 -9.00 7.47
C SER A 223 -11.77 -8.27 7.74
N ARG A 224 -12.17 -8.07 8.99
CA ARG A 224 -13.41 -7.36 9.30
C ARG A 224 -13.13 -5.91 9.62
N MET A 225 -13.63 -5.01 8.75
CA MET A 225 -13.81 -3.62 9.10
C MET A 225 -14.75 -3.50 10.31
N PRO A 226 -14.50 -2.57 11.26
CA PRO A 226 -15.51 -2.25 12.24
C PRO A 226 -16.73 -1.71 11.50
N SER A 227 -17.88 -2.39 11.63
CA SER A 227 -19.14 -1.79 11.25
C SER A 227 -19.31 -0.52 12.09
N SER A 228 -19.29 0.63 11.44
CA SER A 228 -19.65 1.90 12.07
C SER A 228 -21.04 1.74 12.68
N ALA A 229 -21.11 1.78 14.00
CA ALA A 229 -22.34 2.04 14.72
C ALA A 229 -22.70 3.52 14.57
#